data_189ef6b849fb725a7762608d197c000b
#
_entry.id   189ef6b849fb725a7762608d197c000b
#
_cell.length_a   1.000
_cell.length_b   1.000
_cell.length_c   1.000
_cell.angle_alpha   90.00
_cell.angle_beta   90.00
_cell.angle_gamma   90.00
#
_symmetry.space_group_name_H-M   'P 1'
#
loop_
_entity.id
_entity.type
_entity.pdbx_description
1 polymer ?
#
loop_
_entity_poly.entity_id
_entity_poly.type
_entity_poly.pdbx_seq_one_letter_code
_entity_poly.pdbx_strand_id
1 'polypeptide(L)'
;NSSTQNVGDIAVDWKSGTIWVGTGENNSSRSSYAGIGILKSTDKGKTWTNVGLLDSHHIGRILINPNNPDEVIVGSIGHLYSSNKERGVFKTTDGGKTWKKTLFIDENTGIIDIQPVPNNFNILYAAAWERESKAWNVDGDGKNSAIYKSTDAGNTWTKISDNNGFPNGKGVGRIGLAVYDENTVYAFHDNQFRRKKDSTKSAKGSGALTKEELASISVDEFLNMKDKKLNSYLKMNGLQEKYRAENVKQIIRSSPGEMRPSDLVGYLKDANAALFDTPVIGAEVFKTTDGGKTWKKTHEGHLDDLYYSYGYYFGEIRVDPQDQNGIYVLGVPILKSKDGGKTFTSISKENVHADHQALWVNPKKQGHLIDGNDGGLNISYDDGESWIKLNEPAVGQFYTVYADNQENYKVYGGMQDNGVWVGNHNAKIDKSWHQTGKNPYESLMGGDGMQVAVDDRNPNIVYTGYQFGNYYRI
;
A
#
# COMPACT_ATOMS: atom_id res chain seq x y z
N ASN A 1 -19.10 -8.27 -14.78
CA ASN A 1 -19.07 -8.48 -16.25
C ASN A 1 -17.64 -8.35 -16.82
N SER A 2 -16.64 -8.00 -16.02
CA SER A 2 -15.23 -7.98 -16.42
C SER A 2 -14.65 -9.39 -16.45
N SER A 3 -13.72 -9.64 -17.37
CA SER A 3 -12.97 -10.90 -17.44
C SER A 3 -11.85 -11.01 -16.41
N THR A 4 -11.63 -9.98 -15.62
CA THR A 4 -10.73 -9.96 -14.45
C THR A 4 -11.33 -9.10 -13.34
N GLN A 5 -10.95 -9.38 -12.09
CA GLN A 5 -11.35 -8.60 -10.91
C GLN A 5 -10.27 -7.60 -10.48
N ASN A 6 -9.05 -7.74 -11.00
CA ASN A 6 -7.92 -6.94 -10.57
C ASN A 6 -7.81 -5.67 -11.42
N VAL A 7 -7.86 -4.53 -10.78
CA VAL A 7 -7.86 -3.20 -11.38
C VAL A 7 -6.65 -2.43 -10.90
N GLY A 8 -5.91 -1.86 -11.84
CA GLY A 8 -4.79 -0.96 -11.55
C GLY A 8 -5.21 0.51 -11.59
N ASP A 9 -5.97 0.88 -12.63
CA ASP A 9 -6.47 2.26 -12.76
C ASP A 9 -7.75 2.32 -13.60
N ILE A 10 -8.55 3.37 -13.41
CA ILE A 10 -9.79 3.62 -14.14
C ILE A 10 -9.81 5.06 -14.64
N ALA A 11 -10.09 5.24 -15.94
CA ALA A 11 -10.33 6.54 -16.54
C ALA A 11 -11.67 6.60 -17.26
N VAL A 12 -12.37 7.74 -17.13
CA VAL A 12 -13.71 7.93 -17.71
C VAL A 12 -13.74 9.20 -18.56
N ASP A 13 -14.15 9.04 -19.82
CA ASP A 13 -14.60 10.18 -20.61
C ASP A 13 -16.06 10.49 -20.27
N TRP A 14 -16.28 11.50 -19.46
CA TRP A 14 -17.59 11.89 -18.96
C TRP A 14 -18.54 12.39 -20.05
N LYS A 15 -18.03 12.81 -21.21
CA LYS A 15 -18.87 13.29 -22.33
C LYS A 15 -19.53 12.13 -23.05
N SER A 16 -18.78 11.10 -23.39
CA SER A 16 -19.27 9.92 -24.08
C SER A 16 -19.77 8.83 -23.14
N GLY A 17 -19.34 8.83 -21.88
CA GLY A 17 -19.52 7.74 -20.94
C GLY A 17 -18.63 6.52 -21.22
N THR A 18 -17.59 6.70 -22.03
CA THR A 18 -16.58 5.66 -22.29
C THR A 18 -15.71 5.47 -21.05
N ILE A 19 -15.52 4.20 -20.67
CA ILE A 19 -14.73 3.82 -19.50
C ILE A 19 -13.54 2.99 -19.99
N TRP A 20 -12.35 3.33 -19.45
CA TRP A 20 -11.12 2.57 -19.65
C TRP A 20 -10.68 1.99 -18.31
N VAL A 21 -10.34 0.71 -18.30
CA VAL A 21 -9.83 0.02 -17.11
C VAL A 21 -8.48 -0.59 -17.44
N GLY A 22 -7.46 -0.16 -16.73
CA GLY A 22 -6.17 -0.81 -16.68
C GLY A 22 -6.22 -1.92 -15.65
N THR A 23 -5.92 -3.13 -16.10
CA THR A 23 -6.04 -4.32 -15.25
C THR A 23 -4.72 -4.67 -14.57
N GLY A 24 -4.80 -5.54 -13.56
CA GLY A 24 -3.69 -5.93 -12.72
C GLY A 24 -3.50 -4.99 -11.54
N GLU A 25 -3.23 -5.52 -10.38
CA GLU A 25 -3.00 -4.77 -9.16
C GLU A 25 -1.73 -3.90 -9.29
N ASN A 26 -1.87 -2.58 -9.24
CA ASN A 26 -0.73 -1.67 -9.43
C ASN A 26 0.08 -1.46 -8.16
N ASN A 27 -0.52 -1.63 -6.99
CA ASN A 27 0.15 -1.61 -5.70
C ASN A 27 0.82 -2.97 -5.50
N SER A 28 2.12 -3.02 -5.68
CA SER A 28 2.86 -4.26 -5.55
C SER A 28 2.81 -4.78 -4.13
N SER A 29 2.46 -6.03 -4.02
CA SER A 29 2.64 -6.80 -2.79
C SER A 29 3.28 -8.16 -3.12
N ARG A 30 3.44 -9.00 -2.11
CA ARG A 30 4.03 -10.34 -2.29
C ARG A 30 3.21 -11.25 -3.19
N SER A 31 1.94 -10.95 -3.40
CA SER A 31 0.98 -11.75 -4.15
C SER A 31 0.07 -10.91 -5.04
N SER A 32 0.63 -9.89 -5.68
CA SER A 32 -0.14 -9.06 -6.61
C SER A 32 -0.61 -9.87 -7.81
N TYR A 33 -1.87 -9.70 -8.15
CA TYR A 33 -2.51 -10.44 -9.23
C TYR A 33 -2.31 -9.73 -10.57
N ALA A 34 -1.89 -10.50 -11.58
CA ALA A 34 -1.73 -10.01 -12.94
C ALA A 34 -3.08 -9.70 -13.58
N GLY A 35 -3.09 -8.67 -14.41
CA GLY A 35 -4.19 -8.31 -15.27
C GLY A 35 -4.07 -8.89 -16.68
N ILE A 36 -4.92 -8.40 -17.55
CA ILE A 36 -5.07 -8.83 -18.95
C ILE A 36 -4.97 -7.63 -19.92
N GLY A 37 -4.22 -6.60 -19.56
CA GLY A 37 -4.08 -5.39 -20.37
C GLY A 37 -5.20 -4.37 -20.11
N ILE A 38 -5.68 -3.74 -21.19
CA ILE A 38 -6.65 -2.66 -21.12
C ILE A 38 -8.05 -3.15 -21.55
N LEU A 39 -9.04 -2.88 -20.71
CA LEU A 39 -10.45 -3.05 -21.02
C LEU A 39 -11.10 -1.70 -21.34
N LYS A 40 -11.93 -1.66 -22.36
CA LYS A 40 -12.71 -0.50 -22.77
C LYS A 40 -14.19 -0.83 -22.81
N SER A 41 -15.02 0.05 -22.26
CA SER A 41 -16.49 0.01 -22.38
C SER A 41 -16.98 1.30 -23.01
N THR A 42 -17.86 1.18 -24.00
CA THR A 42 -18.53 2.32 -24.66
C THR A 42 -20.01 2.42 -24.30
N ASP A 43 -20.48 1.56 -23.40
CA ASP A 43 -21.88 1.43 -22.97
C ASP A 43 -22.06 1.60 -21.45
N LYS A 44 -21.19 2.40 -20.84
CA LYS A 44 -21.20 2.72 -19.39
C LYS A 44 -20.97 1.50 -18.49
N GLY A 45 -20.07 0.60 -18.92
CA GLY A 45 -19.65 -0.56 -18.14
C GLY A 45 -20.54 -1.80 -18.28
N LYS A 46 -21.49 -1.82 -19.20
CA LYS A 46 -22.35 -2.99 -19.43
C LYS A 46 -21.58 -4.11 -20.13
N THR A 47 -20.79 -3.75 -21.14
CA THR A 47 -19.91 -4.70 -21.85
C THR A 47 -18.49 -4.16 -21.94
N TRP A 48 -17.52 -5.07 -22.07
CA TRP A 48 -16.10 -4.78 -22.08
C TRP A 48 -15.41 -5.44 -23.26
N THR A 49 -14.52 -4.69 -23.90
CA THR A 49 -13.64 -5.18 -24.95
C THR A 49 -12.21 -5.01 -24.52
N ASN A 50 -11.39 -6.05 -24.67
CA ASN A 50 -9.95 -5.92 -24.50
C ASN A 50 -9.36 -5.17 -25.71
N VAL A 51 -8.59 -4.12 -25.47
CA VAL A 51 -8.01 -3.24 -26.49
C VAL A 51 -6.48 -3.30 -26.49
N GLY A 52 -5.89 -4.36 -25.95
CA GLY A 52 -4.45 -4.64 -26.06
C GLY A 52 -3.66 -4.54 -24.77
N LEU A 53 -2.34 -4.50 -24.92
CA LEU A 53 -1.35 -4.51 -23.85
C LEU A 53 -1.49 -5.73 -22.92
N LEU A 54 -1.75 -6.90 -23.47
CA LEU A 54 -2.01 -8.14 -22.72
C LEU A 54 -0.85 -8.55 -21.81
N ASP A 55 0.38 -8.37 -22.28
CA ASP A 55 1.60 -8.75 -21.56
C ASP A 55 2.10 -7.66 -20.60
N SER A 56 1.31 -6.60 -20.39
CA SER A 56 1.64 -5.55 -19.42
C SER A 56 1.49 -6.01 -17.98
N HIS A 57 0.64 -6.98 -17.70
CA HIS A 57 0.24 -7.53 -16.41
C HIS A 57 -0.27 -6.50 -15.39
N HIS A 58 0.36 -5.34 -15.28
CA HIS A 58 0.00 -4.32 -14.29
C HIS A 58 0.01 -2.93 -14.94
N ILE A 59 -1.13 -2.26 -14.89
CA ILE A 59 -1.30 -0.89 -15.39
C ILE A 59 -1.28 0.08 -14.20
N GLY A 60 -0.33 1.02 -14.22
CA GLY A 60 -0.20 2.01 -13.16
C GLY A 60 -1.12 3.21 -13.30
N ARG A 61 -1.30 3.70 -14.54
CA ARG A 61 -2.10 4.91 -14.79
C ARG A 61 -2.68 4.94 -16.21
N ILE A 62 -3.88 5.51 -16.35
CA ILE A 62 -4.52 5.80 -17.63
C ILE A 62 -4.91 7.27 -17.69
N LEU A 63 -4.51 7.97 -18.74
CA LEU A 63 -4.91 9.35 -19.02
C LEU A 63 -5.63 9.45 -20.34
N ILE A 64 -6.84 10.02 -20.35
CA ILE A 64 -7.59 10.34 -21.56
C ILE A 64 -7.37 11.83 -21.86
N ASN A 65 -7.01 12.15 -23.09
CA ASN A 65 -6.93 13.56 -23.52
C ASN A 65 -8.34 14.18 -23.50
N PRO A 66 -8.61 15.20 -22.68
CA PRO A 66 -9.95 15.78 -22.56
C PRO A 66 -10.45 16.46 -23.83
N ASN A 67 -9.54 16.79 -24.76
CA ASN A 67 -9.85 17.41 -26.05
C ASN A 67 -9.99 16.39 -27.19
N ASN A 68 -9.43 15.19 -27.02
CA ASN A 68 -9.50 14.10 -27.99
C ASN A 68 -9.58 12.74 -27.26
N PRO A 69 -10.77 12.18 -27.02
CA PRO A 69 -10.93 10.96 -26.24
C PRO A 69 -10.38 9.69 -26.91
N ASP A 70 -10.02 9.75 -28.19
CA ASP A 70 -9.31 8.67 -28.87
C ASP A 70 -7.79 8.67 -28.59
N GLU A 71 -7.28 9.76 -28.01
CA GLU A 71 -5.91 9.87 -27.55
C GLU A 71 -5.83 9.51 -26.07
N VAL A 72 -5.20 8.35 -25.78
CA VAL A 72 -5.04 7.82 -24.42
C VAL A 72 -3.59 7.44 -24.17
N ILE A 73 -3.11 7.75 -22.97
CA ILE A 73 -1.76 7.42 -22.51
C ILE A 73 -1.87 6.45 -21.34
N VAL A 74 -1.03 5.43 -21.34
CA VAL A 74 -1.02 4.37 -20.34
C VAL A 74 0.39 4.17 -19.79
N GLY A 75 0.52 4.16 -18.46
CA GLY A 75 1.70 3.72 -17.74
C GLY A 75 1.61 2.23 -17.47
N SER A 76 2.50 1.43 -18.07
CA SER A 76 2.64 0.00 -17.81
C SER A 76 3.78 -0.26 -16.83
N ILE A 77 3.49 -0.97 -15.75
CA ILE A 77 4.47 -1.38 -14.76
C ILE A 77 5.20 -2.66 -15.23
N GLY A 78 4.51 -3.53 -15.95
CA GLY A 78 5.05 -4.81 -16.44
C GLY A 78 4.89 -5.95 -15.43
N HIS A 79 5.55 -7.06 -15.69
CA HIS A 79 5.49 -8.25 -14.85
C HIS A 79 6.06 -8.00 -13.46
N LEU A 80 5.46 -8.61 -12.44
CA LEU A 80 5.99 -8.54 -11.07
C LEU A 80 7.16 -9.51 -10.87
N TYR A 81 7.06 -10.73 -11.42
CA TYR A 81 7.98 -11.84 -11.14
C TYR A 81 8.99 -12.16 -12.25
N SER A 82 9.00 -11.37 -13.30
CA SER A 82 9.94 -11.52 -14.42
C SER A 82 10.16 -10.21 -15.16
N SER A 83 11.27 -10.10 -15.85
CA SER A 83 11.50 -9.03 -16.81
C SER A 83 10.54 -9.19 -18.00
N ASN A 84 10.11 -8.08 -18.59
CA ASN A 84 9.36 -8.09 -19.83
C ASN A 84 9.48 -6.77 -20.60
N LYS A 85 9.12 -6.79 -21.87
CA LYS A 85 9.25 -5.62 -22.75
C LYS A 85 8.04 -4.69 -22.73
N GLU A 86 6.88 -5.15 -22.24
CA GLU A 86 5.67 -4.32 -22.14
C GLU A 86 5.66 -3.47 -20.88
N ARG A 87 6.77 -2.75 -20.67
CA ARG A 87 6.96 -1.74 -19.64
C ARG A 87 7.12 -0.37 -20.26
N GLY A 88 6.77 0.68 -19.53
CA GLY A 88 6.95 2.05 -19.96
C GLY A 88 5.66 2.79 -20.25
N VAL A 89 5.72 3.81 -21.09
CA VAL A 89 4.54 4.56 -21.53
C VAL A 89 4.07 4.09 -22.90
N PHE A 90 2.79 3.81 -23.01
CA PHE A 90 2.11 3.50 -24.27
C PHE A 90 1.09 4.58 -24.58
N LYS A 91 0.97 4.91 -25.86
CA LYS A 91 0.04 5.91 -26.38
C LYS A 91 -0.77 5.34 -27.54
N THR A 92 -2.07 5.58 -27.53
CA THR A 92 -2.95 5.39 -28.67
C THR A 92 -3.49 6.74 -29.13
N THR A 93 -3.82 6.87 -30.44
CA THR A 93 -4.50 8.03 -31.02
C THR A 93 -5.72 7.61 -31.83
N ASP A 94 -6.09 6.34 -31.77
CA ASP A 94 -7.18 5.70 -32.54
C ASP A 94 -8.18 4.95 -31.64
N GLY A 95 -8.25 5.36 -30.37
CA GLY A 95 -9.18 4.79 -29.41
C GLY A 95 -8.82 3.38 -28.95
N GLY A 96 -7.53 3.03 -28.96
CA GLY A 96 -7.01 1.74 -28.47
C GLY A 96 -6.93 0.65 -29.54
N LYS A 97 -7.10 0.96 -30.82
CA LYS A 97 -6.91 -0.01 -31.90
C LYS A 97 -5.44 -0.34 -32.08
N THR A 98 -4.57 0.66 -31.94
CA THR A 98 -3.12 0.50 -32.00
C THR A 98 -2.44 1.24 -30.84
N TRP A 99 -1.29 0.72 -30.41
CA TRP A 99 -0.49 1.28 -29.32
C TRP A 99 0.95 1.51 -29.76
N LYS A 100 1.46 2.70 -29.51
CA LYS A 100 2.87 3.06 -29.69
C LYS A 100 3.54 3.19 -28.32
N LYS A 101 4.64 2.49 -28.12
CA LYS A 101 5.48 2.69 -26.94
C LYS A 101 6.29 3.98 -27.10
N THR A 102 6.07 4.97 -26.21
CA THR A 102 6.70 6.30 -26.30
C THR A 102 7.82 6.49 -25.28
N LEU A 103 7.83 5.70 -24.19
CA LEU A 103 8.93 5.62 -23.25
C LEU A 103 9.22 4.15 -22.92
N PHE A 104 10.48 3.77 -23.06
CA PHE A 104 10.99 2.48 -22.59
C PHE A 104 12.36 2.71 -21.93
N ILE A 105 12.55 2.25 -20.73
CA ILE A 105 13.78 2.42 -19.97
C ILE A 105 14.58 1.10 -20.04
N ASP A 106 14.03 0.04 -19.48
CA ASP A 106 14.54 -1.33 -19.58
C ASP A 106 13.42 -2.35 -19.25
N GLU A 107 13.77 -3.64 -19.22
CA GLU A 107 12.84 -4.74 -18.99
C GLU A 107 12.45 -4.92 -17.51
N ASN A 108 13.01 -4.14 -16.58
CA ASN A 108 12.70 -4.17 -15.13
C ASN A 108 12.07 -2.88 -14.62
N THR A 109 12.06 -1.82 -15.44
CA THR A 109 11.56 -0.49 -15.06
C THR A 109 10.27 -0.17 -15.78
N GLY A 110 9.17 -0.05 -15.04
CA GLY A 110 7.86 0.33 -15.55
C GLY A 110 7.46 1.75 -15.15
N ILE A 111 6.26 2.17 -15.54
CA ILE A 111 5.68 3.47 -15.16
C ILE A 111 4.50 3.24 -14.24
N ILE A 112 4.64 3.72 -13.00
CA ILE A 112 3.62 3.58 -11.95
C ILE A 112 2.62 4.73 -11.93
N ASP A 113 3.06 5.94 -12.21
CA ASP A 113 2.20 7.11 -12.17
C ASP A 113 2.47 8.05 -13.37
N ILE A 114 1.43 8.70 -13.88
CA ILE A 114 1.50 9.74 -14.90
C ILE A 114 0.47 10.81 -14.55
N GLN A 115 0.91 12.07 -14.49
CA GLN A 115 0.04 13.19 -14.17
C GLN A 115 0.13 14.28 -15.25
N PRO A 116 -0.99 14.79 -15.77
CA PRO A 116 -1.01 15.92 -16.68
C PRO A 116 -0.91 17.23 -15.90
N VAL A 117 -0.38 18.26 -16.53
CA VAL A 117 -0.59 19.63 -16.07
C VAL A 117 -2.08 19.98 -16.22
N PRO A 118 -2.75 20.49 -15.18
CA PRO A 118 -4.15 20.89 -15.27
C PRO A 118 -4.41 21.81 -16.46
N ASN A 119 -5.41 21.47 -17.26
CA ASN A 119 -5.81 22.16 -18.49
C ASN A 119 -4.75 22.20 -19.62
N ASN A 120 -3.64 21.48 -19.49
CA ASN A 120 -2.59 21.41 -20.53
C ASN A 120 -2.07 19.98 -20.71
N PHE A 121 -2.79 19.17 -21.48
CA PHE A 121 -2.42 17.78 -21.76
C PHE A 121 -1.11 17.60 -22.55
N ASN A 122 -0.53 18.69 -23.12
CA ASN A 122 0.77 18.62 -23.77
C ASN A 122 1.92 18.40 -22.78
N ILE A 123 1.76 18.83 -21.52
CA ILE A 123 2.79 18.69 -20.49
C ILE A 123 2.37 17.60 -19.50
N LEU A 124 3.20 16.55 -19.43
CA LEU A 124 2.97 15.39 -18.59
C LEU A 124 4.21 15.10 -17.76
N TYR A 125 4.00 14.56 -16.56
CA TYR A 125 5.03 14.02 -15.68
C TYR A 125 4.77 12.55 -15.45
N ALA A 126 5.82 11.71 -15.53
CA ALA A 126 5.73 10.28 -15.32
C ALA A 126 6.75 9.80 -14.28
N ALA A 127 6.32 8.92 -13.41
CA ALA A 127 7.15 8.26 -12.41
C ALA A 127 7.51 6.84 -12.87
N ALA A 128 8.80 6.62 -13.10
CA ALA A 128 9.37 5.32 -13.40
C ALA A 128 9.74 4.59 -12.10
N TRP A 129 9.50 3.30 -12.07
CA TRP A 129 9.78 2.44 -10.95
C TRP A 129 10.47 1.15 -11.40
N GLU A 130 11.74 0.98 -10.99
CA GLU A 130 12.48 -0.25 -11.15
C GLU A 130 12.15 -1.19 -9.99
N ARG A 131 11.62 -2.37 -10.31
CA ARG A 131 11.24 -3.35 -9.31
C ARG A 131 11.34 -4.78 -9.83
N GLU A 132 11.67 -5.69 -8.93
CA GLU A 132 11.62 -7.14 -9.17
C GLU A 132 11.07 -7.84 -7.92
N SER A 133 10.20 -8.80 -8.10
CA SER A 133 9.71 -9.64 -7.01
C SER A 133 10.07 -11.10 -7.27
N LYS A 134 10.45 -11.79 -6.21
CA LYS A 134 10.66 -13.23 -6.15
C LYS A 134 9.84 -13.81 -5.01
N ALA A 135 9.60 -15.11 -5.01
CA ALA A 135 8.82 -15.76 -3.94
C ALA A 135 9.39 -15.51 -2.53
N TRP A 136 10.68 -15.21 -2.44
CA TRP A 136 11.42 -15.01 -1.18
C TRP A 136 11.97 -13.61 -0.98
N ASN A 137 11.83 -12.69 -1.94
CA ASN A 137 12.37 -11.34 -1.87
C ASN A 137 11.60 -10.37 -2.77
N VAL A 138 11.51 -9.12 -2.34
CA VAL A 138 10.99 -8.01 -3.13
C VAL A 138 12.06 -6.93 -3.19
N ASP A 139 12.58 -6.63 -4.38
CA ASP A 139 13.39 -5.46 -4.67
C ASP A 139 12.47 -4.37 -5.23
N GLY A 140 12.14 -3.39 -4.40
CA GLY A 140 11.22 -2.30 -4.73
C GLY A 140 11.91 -0.98 -5.02
N ASP A 141 13.22 -1.01 -5.31
CA ASP A 141 14.03 0.18 -5.58
C ASP A 141 15.09 -0.09 -6.66
N GLY A 142 15.49 0.94 -7.38
CA GLY A 142 16.51 0.80 -8.39
C GLY A 142 17.05 2.12 -8.94
N LYS A 143 18.20 2.04 -9.62
CA LYS A 143 18.88 3.21 -10.21
C LYS A 143 18.12 3.87 -11.36
N ASN A 144 17.19 3.13 -11.97
CA ASN A 144 16.37 3.59 -13.07
C ASN A 144 15.00 4.12 -12.65
N SER A 145 14.66 4.01 -11.34
CA SER A 145 13.52 4.74 -10.76
C SER A 145 13.79 6.24 -10.85
N ALA A 146 12.89 7.00 -11.49
CA ALA A 146 13.13 8.39 -11.84
C ALA A 146 11.84 9.11 -12.25
N ILE A 147 11.92 10.44 -12.37
CA ILE A 147 10.84 11.28 -12.89
C ILE A 147 11.17 11.71 -14.32
N TYR A 148 10.20 11.58 -15.20
CA TYR A 148 10.26 11.99 -16.61
C TYR A 148 9.23 13.07 -16.91
N LYS A 149 9.55 13.94 -17.86
CA LYS A 149 8.64 15.00 -18.36
C LYS A 149 8.49 14.88 -19.87
N SER A 150 7.26 15.04 -20.34
CA SER A 150 6.93 15.26 -21.75
C SER A 150 6.39 16.68 -21.92
N THR A 151 6.64 17.29 -23.07
CA THR A 151 6.08 18.59 -23.50
C THR A 151 5.35 18.50 -24.83
N ASP A 152 5.08 17.29 -25.30
CA ASP A 152 4.49 16.98 -26.60
C ASP A 152 3.38 15.93 -26.49
N ALA A 153 2.58 16.01 -25.44
CA ALA A 153 1.48 15.07 -25.14
C ALA A 153 1.95 13.60 -25.07
N GLY A 154 3.11 13.36 -24.48
CA GLY A 154 3.63 12.03 -24.25
C GLY A 154 4.23 11.33 -25.48
N ASN A 155 4.57 12.06 -26.54
CA ASN A 155 5.26 11.49 -27.69
C ASN A 155 6.75 11.26 -27.43
N THR A 156 7.37 12.16 -26.66
CA THR A 156 8.77 12.05 -26.22
C THR A 156 8.91 12.41 -24.73
N TRP A 157 9.94 11.88 -24.09
CA TRP A 157 10.14 12.00 -22.65
C TRP A 157 11.59 12.33 -22.32
N THR A 158 11.78 13.23 -21.35
CA THR A 158 13.11 13.61 -20.83
C THR A 158 13.16 13.32 -19.34
N LYS A 159 14.21 12.63 -18.87
CA LYS A 159 14.47 12.44 -17.44
C LYS A 159 14.79 13.77 -16.78
N ILE A 160 14.13 14.07 -15.65
CA ILE A 160 14.22 15.36 -14.95
C ILE A 160 14.57 15.21 -13.45
N SER A 161 15.06 14.06 -13.03
CA SER A 161 15.45 13.78 -11.64
C SER A 161 16.93 13.36 -11.52
N ASP A 162 17.80 13.91 -12.36
CA ASP A 162 19.23 13.61 -12.32
C ASP A 162 20.05 14.76 -11.72
N ASN A 163 20.72 14.48 -10.61
CA ASN A 163 21.69 15.39 -9.95
C ASN A 163 21.16 16.82 -9.68
N ASN A 164 19.87 16.95 -9.44
CA ASN A 164 19.19 18.24 -9.31
C ASN A 164 18.41 18.38 -7.98
N GLY A 165 18.80 17.62 -6.96
CA GLY A 165 18.21 17.67 -5.63
C GLY A 165 17.20 16.54 -5.35
N PHE A 166 16.73 15.82 -6.38
CA PHE A 166 15.98 14.57 -6.20
C PHE A 166 16.94 13.40 -5.96
N PRO A 167 16.62 12.43 -5.10
CA PRO A 167 17.43 11.23 -4.90
C PRO A 167 17.66 10.46 -6.21
N ASN A 168 18.82 9.83 -6.33
CA ASN A 168 19.15 8.97 -7.46
C ASN A 168 19.93 7.73 -7.01
N GLY A 169 20.00 6.74 -7.89
CA GLY A 169 20.72 5.49 -7.62
C GLY A 169 19.87 4.40 -6.97
N LYS A 170 20.51 3.31 -6.58
CA LYS A 170 19.85 2.23 -5.85
C LYS A 170 19.41 2.75 -4.47
N GLY A 171 18.17 2.57 -4.14
CA GLY A 171 17.48 3.15 -2.97
C GLY A 171 16.34 4.10 -3.35
N VAL A 172 16.20 4.44 -4.66
CA VAL A 172 15.02 5.15 -5.15
C VAL A 172 13.90 4.14 -5.41
N GLY A 173 12.90 4.14 -4.55
CA GLY A 173 11.73 3.28 -4.62
C GLY A 173 10.60 3.88 -5.45
N ARG A 174 9.37 3.57 -5.08
CA ARG A 174 8.16 4.08 -5.73
C ARG A 174 8.07 5.60 -5.61
N ILE A 175 7.58 6.25 -6.66
CA ILE A 175 7.35 7.70 -6.71
C ILE A 175 5.90 7.94 -7.10
N GLY A 176 5.18 8.72 -6.30
CA GLY A 176 3.88 9.30 -6.67
C GLY A 176 4.02 10.76 -7.05
N LEU A 177 3.16 11.26 -7.91
CA LEU A 177 3.23 12.62 -8.44
C LEU A 177 1.93 13.39 -8.19
N ALA A 178 2.05 14.67 -7.83
CA ALA A 178 0.94 15.60 -7.79
C ALA A 178 1.34 16.91 -8.49
N VAL A 179 0.63 17.26 -9.55
CA VAL A 179 0.93 18.41 -10.40
C VAL A 179 -0.08 19.51 -10.14
N TYR A 180 0.39 20.66 -9.65
CA TYR A 180 -0.45 21.84 -9.45
C TYR A 180 -0.51 22.69 -10.73
N ASP A 181 0.66 22.98 -11.31
CA ASP A 181 0.83 23.68 -12.58
C ASP A 181 2.11 23.22 -13.30
N GLU A 182 2.47 23.86 -14.42
CA GLU A 182 3.64 23.50 -15.23
C GLU A 182 4.97 23.65 -14.49
N ASN A 183 5.04 24.43 -13.40
CA ASN A 183 6.23 24.72 -12.62
C ASN A 183 6.20 23.99 -11.27
N THR A 184 5.03 23.86 -10.66
CA THR A 184 4.85 23.34 -9.30
C THR A 184 4.40 21.88 -9.32
N VAL A 185 5.30 20.99 -8.95
CA VAL A 185 5.05 19.55 -8.87
C VAL A 185 5.58 19.00 -7.55
N TYR A 186 4.81 18.14 -6.93
CA TYR A 186 5.22 17.36 -5.78
C TYR A 186 5.53 15.93 -6.19
N ALA A 187 6.55 15.36 -5.57
CA ALA A 187 6.91 13.96 -5.70
C ALA A 187 6.95 13.32 -4.31
N PHE A 188 6.17 12.27 -4.12
CA PHE A 188 6.14 11.44 -2.92
C PHE A 188 7.03 10.22 -3.15
N HIS A 189 8.12 10.12 -2.39
CA HIS A 189 9.20 9.17 -2.61
C HIS A 189 9.25 8.13 -1.50
N ASP A 190 9.21 6.86 -1.88
CA ASP A 190 9.59 5.75 -1.03
C ASP A 190 11.11 5.60 -1.03
N ASN A 191 11.74 6.12 0.01
CA ASN A 191 13.19 6.15 0.13
C ASN A 191 13.70 4.86 0.79
N GLN A 192 14.27 3.96 -0.01
CA GLN A 192 14.82 2.68 0.42
C GLN A 192 16.30 2.75 0.84
N PHE A 193 16.90 3.96 0.87
CA PHE A 193 18.22 4.13 1.49
C PHE A 193 18.14 3.85 3.00
N ARG A 194 19.16 3.19 3.53
CA ARG A 194 19.16 2.81 4.95
C ARG A 194 19.34 4.02 5.85
N ARG A 195 18.58 4.06 6.92
CA ARG A 195 18.77 5.02 8.03
C ARG A 195 20.16 4.84 8.62
N LYS A 196 20.84 5.93 8.93
CA LYS A 196 22.06 5.87 9.72
C LYS A 196 21.72 5.28 11.08
N LYS A 197 22.47 4.25 11.52
CA LYS A 197 22.31 3.72 12.88
C LYS A 197 22.53 4.84 13.88
N ASP A 198 21.51 5.17 14.65
CA ASP A 198 21.61 6.12 15.73
C ASP A 198 22.41 5.46 16.86
N SER A 199 23.72 5.75 16.91
CA SER A 199 24.60 5.24 17.95
C SER A 199 24.26 5.78 19.36
N THR A 200 23.32 6.74 19.44
CA THR A 200 22.88 7.33 20.71
C THR A 200 21.66 6.61 21.30
N LYS A 201 20.92 5.84 20.50
CA LYS A 201 19.76 5.03 20.95
C LYS A 201 20.13 3.61 21.37
N SER A 202 21.37 3.30 21.68
CA SER A 202 21.65 2.13 22.52
C SER A 202 20.97 2.41 23.87
N ALA A 203 20.01 1.57 24.22
CA ALA A 203 19.23 1.69 25.47
C ALA A 203 20.17 1.64 26.68
N LYS A 204 20.82 2.75 26.99
CA LYS A 204 21.44 2.99 28.29
C LYS A 204 20.30 3.24 29.26
N GLY A 205 19.89 2.19 29.99
CA GLY A 205 19.12 2.50 31.15
C GLY A 205 18.07 1.55 31.69
N SER A 206 17.71 0.44 31.02
CA SER A 206 16.68 -0.45 31.60
C SER A 206 17.21 -1.73 32.26
N GLY A 207 18.51 -2.07 32.09
CA GLY A 207 19.04 -3.38 32.52
C GLY A 207 18.37 -4.59 31.82
N ALA A 208 17.44 -4.34 30.89
CA ALA A 208 16.79 -5.35 30.13
C ALA A 208 17.74 -5.92 29.04
N LEU A 209 17.62 -7.22 28.75
CA LEU A 209 18.36 -7.88 27.70
C LEU A 209 17.85 -7.42 26.34
N THR A 210 18.75 -7.05 25.41
CA THR A 210 18.40 -6.68 24.04
C THR A 210 18.70 -7.80 23.06
N LYS A 211 18.11 -7.74 21.86
CA LYS A 211 18.40 -8.70 20.75
C LYS A 211 19.85 -8.63 20.33
N GLU A 212 20.43 -7.44 20.27
CA GLU A 212 21.81 -7.17 19.89
C GLU A 212 22.80 -7.73 20.94
N GLU A 213 22.50 -7.52 22.24
CA GLU A 213 23.29 -8.14 23.34
C GLU A 213 23.25 -9.66 23.21
N LEU A 214 22.05 -10.25 23.01
CA LEU A 214 21.90 -11.69 22.92
C LEU A 214 22.57 -12.28 21.65
N ALA A 215 22.57 -11.55 20.53
CA ALA A 215 23.23 -11.96 19.30
C ALA A 215 24.75 -11.95 19.37
N SER A 216 25.34 -11.10 20.23
CA SER A 216 26.76 -10.89 20.36
C SER A 216 27.42 -11.52 21.59
N ILE A 217 26.60 -11.96 22.57
CA ILE A 217 27.09 -12.53 23.82
C ILE A 217 27.80 -13.87 23.61
N SER A 218 28.87 -14.11 24.31
CA SER A 218 29.52 -15.41 24.32
C SER A 218 28.68 -16.48 25.04
N VAL A 219 28.95 -17.75 24.76
CA VAL A 219 28.25 -18.88 25.43
C VAL A 219 28.46 -18.80 26.96
N ASP A 220 29.69 -18.51 27.39
CA ASP A 220 30.02 -18.46 28.82
C ASP A 220 29.28 -17.30 29.52
N GLU A 221 29.24 -16.12 28.92
CA GLU A 221 28.49 -14.97 29.48
C GLU A 221 27.00 -15.24 29.49
N PHE A 222 26.45 -15.89 28.45
CA PHE A 222 25.04 -16.29 28.42
C PHE A 222 24.70 -17.29 29.54
N LEU A 223 25.52 -18.31 29.72
CA LEU A 223 25.30 -19.33 30.76
C LEU A 223 25.41 -18.72 32.18
N ASN A 224 26.23 -17.70 32.37
CA ASN A 224 26.42 -16.97 33.64
C ASN A 224 25.38 -15.85 33.83
N MET A 225 24.54 -15.54 32.83
CA MET A 225 23.50 -14.50 32.95
C MET A 225 22.49 -14.82 34.03
N LYS A 226 22.02 -13.81 34.77
CA LYS A 226 20.94 -13.96 35.78
C LYS A 226 19.66 -14.46 35.13
N ASP A 227 19.10 -15.54 35.64
CA ASP A 227 17.87 -16.16 35.11
C ASP A 227 16.69 -15.19 35.07
N LYS A 228 16.59 -14.29 36.03
CA LYS A 228 15.55 -13.25 36.01
C LYS A 228 15.63 -12.36 34.80
N LYS A 229 16.85 -11.95 34.34
CA LYS A 229 17.06 -11.11 33.16
C LYS A 229 16.68 -11.87 31.90
N LEU A 230 17.13 -13.12 31.78
CA LEU A 230 16.82 -13.98 30.63
C LEU A 230 15.32 -14.32 30.59
N ASN A 231 14.71 -14.70 31.69
CA ASN A 231 13.29 -15.03 31.77
C ASN A 231 12.38 -13.84 31.40
N SER A 232 12.77 -12.62 31.81
CA SER A 232 12.03 -11.42 31.40
C SER A 232 12.07 -11.26 29.89
N TYR A 233 13.23 -11.43 29.26
CA TYR A 233 13.38 -11.38 27.81
C TYR A 233 12.57 -12.47 27.09
N LEU A 234 12.65 -13.73 27.56
CA LEU A 234 11.92 -14.84 26.95
C LEU A 234 10.38 -14.66 27.03
N LYS A 235 9.89 -14.16 28.17
CA LYS A 235 8.46 -13.84 28.36
C LYS A 235 8.00 -12.70 27.45
N MET A 236 8.75 -11.62 27.38
CA MET A 236 8.43 -10.47 26.53
C MET A 236 8.39 -10.82 25.04
N ASN A 237 9.17 -11.83 24.64
CA ASN A 237 9.19 -12.33 23.26
C ASN A 237 8.29 -13.57 23.04
N GLY A 238 7.33 -13.83 23.94
CA GLY A 238 6.28 -14.82 23.73
C GLY A 238 6.71 -16.30 23.80
N LEU A 239 7.90 -16.62 24.36
CA LEU A 239 8.30 -18.01 24.47
C LEU A 239 7.41 -18.78 25.44
N GLN A 240 7.04 -19.98 25.01
CA GLN A 240 6.26 -20.91 25.82
C GLN A 240 6.90 -21.17 27.19
N GLU A 241 6.07 -21.44 28.20
CA GLU A 241 6.55 -21.61 29.58
C GLU A 241 7.62 -22.68 29.78
N LYS A 242 7.61 -23.73 28.96
CA LYS A 242 8.64 -24.77 28.95
C LYS A 242 10.04 -24.29 28.56
N TYR A 243 10.14 -23.11 27.93
CA TYR A 243 11.39 -22.47 27.55
C TYR A 243 11.68 -21.28 28.47
N ARG A 244 12.21 -21.57 29.67
CA ARG A 244 12.70 -20.57 30.61
C ARG A 244 14.22 -20.66 30.70
N ALA A 245 14.83 -19.72 31.40
CA ALA A 245 16.28 -19.56 31.47
C ALA A 245 17.03 -20.87 31.73
N GLU A 246 16.56 -21.64 32.69
CA GLU A 246 17.17 -22.93 33.06
C GLU A 246 17.17 -23.92 31.88
N ASN A 247 16.00 -24.10 31.24
CA ASN A 247 15.85 -25.02 30.12
C ASN A 247 16.68 -24.58 28.91
N VAL A 248 16.66 -23.28 28.57
CA VAL A 248 17.41 -22.75 27.44
C VAL A 248 18.91 -22.86 27.68
N LYS A 249 19.39 -22.57 28.87
CA LYS A 249 20.79 -22.77 29.25
C LYS A 249 21.21 -24.25 29.22
N GLN A 250 20.30 -25.15 29.62
CA GLN A 250 20.55 -26.58 29.55
C GLN A 250 20.68 -27.06 28.11
N ILE A 251 19.81 -26.59 27.21
CA ILE A 251 19.89 -26.91 25.76
C ILE A 251 21.25 -26.49 25.19
N ILE A 252 21.70 -25.28 25.48
CA ILE A 252 23.01 -24.78 25.00
C ILE A 252 24.16 -25.58 25.60
N ARG A 253 24.09 -25.96 26.88
CA ARG A 253 25.12 -26.79 27.52
C ARG A 253 25.21 -28.20 26.93
N SER A 254 24.07 -28.78 26.56
CA SER A 254 24.02 -30.15 26.03
C SER A 254 24.34 -30.24 24.52
N SER A 255 24.47 -29.10 23.84
CA SER A 255 24.80 -29.04 22.41
C SER A 255 26.03 -28.13 22.16
N PRO A 256 27.20 -28.48 22.70
CA PRO A 256 28.37 -27.62 22.61
C PRO A 256 28.83 -27.47 21.16
N GLY A 257 28.90 -26.24 20.67
CA GLY A 257 29.30 -25.90 19.31
C GLY A 257 28.19 -25.98 18.25
N GLU A 258 27.03 -26.61 18.57
CA GLU A 258 25.89 -26.75 17.66
C GLU A 258 24.84 -25.66 17.89
N MET A 259 24.68 -25.20 19.13
CA MET A 259 23.73 -24.13 19.49
C MET A 259 24.45 -22.96 20.19
N ARG A 260 24.12 -21.75 19.77
CA ARG A 260 24.67 -20.49 20.29
C ARG A 260 23.53 -19.58 20.79
N PRO A 261 23.80 -18.62 21.68
CA PRO A 261 22.82 -17.61 22.06
C PRO A 261 22.21 -16.84 20.89
N SER A 262 22.99 -16.63 19.81
CA SER A 262 22.53 -16.03 18.55
C SER A 262 21.39 -16.81 17.86
N ASP A 263 21.37 -18.14 18.02
CA ASP A 263 20.35 -18.99 17.40
C ASP A 263 18.98 -18.78 18.08
N LEU A 264 19.01 -18.48 19.38
CA LEU A 264 17.81 -18.06 20.13
C LEU A 264 17.23 -16.75 19.56
N VAL A 265 18.08 -15.82 19.15
CA VAL A 265 17.62 -14.58 18.45
C VAL A 265 16.99 -14.93 17.11
N GLY A 266 17.57 -15.89 16.37
CA GLY A 266 17.02 -16.38 15.11
C GLY A 266 15.65 -17.05 15.29
N TYR A 267 15.49 -17.86 16.35
CA TYR A 267 14.21 -18.48 16.69
C TYR A 267 13.14 -17.46 17.15
N LEU A 268 13.57 -16.40 17.85
CA LEU A 268 12.72 -15.30 18.31
C LEU A 268 12.54 -14.21 17.25
N LYS A 269 13.10 -14.39 16.07
CA LYS A 269 12.91 -13.47 14.96
C LYS A 269 11.46 -13.56 14.52
N ASP A 270 10.63 -12.69 15.05
CA ASP A 270 9.33 -12.42 14.50
C ASP A 270 9.55 -11.91 13.08
N ALA A 271 9.17 -12.70 12.09
CA ALA A 271 9.25 -12.29 10.68
C ALA A 271 8.47 -10.99 10.43
N ASN A 272 7.50 -10.68 11.30
CA ASN A 272 6.67 -9.49 11.22
C ASN A 272 7.25 -8.30 12.02
N ALA A 273 8.11 -8.53 13.02
CA ALA A 273 8.80 -7.42 13.71
C ALA A 273 9.67 -6.61 12.76
N ALA A 274 10.21 -7.22 11.70
CA ALA A 274 10.94 -6.53 10.66
C ALA A 274 10.07 -5.63 9.76
N LEU A 275 8.75 -5.83 9.76
CA LEU A 275 7.79 -4.98 9.03
C LEU A 275 7.64 -3.62 9.70
N PHE A 276 7.74 -3.57 11.03
CA PHE A 276 7.58 -2.35 11.84
C PHE A 276 8.91 -1.73 12.25
N ASP A 277 10.01 -2.50 12.24
CA ASP A 277 11.37 -1.99 12.47
C ASP A 277 11.97 -1.55 11.12
N THR A 278 11.59 -0.35 10.70
CA THR A 278 11.92 0.19 9.39
C THR A 278 13.40 0.60 9.31
N PRO A 279 14.26 -0.19 8.66
CA PRO A 279 15.67 0.13 8.53
C PRO A 279 15.96 1.17 7.44
N VAL A 280 14.95 1.53 6.65
CA VAL A 280 15.00 2.47 5.53
C VAL A 280 14.46 3.83 5.90
N ILE A 281 14.82 4.87 5.14
CA ILE A 281 14.35 6.23 5.39
C ILE A 281 12.83 6.30 5.28
N GLY A 282 12.25 5.71 4.24
CA GLY A 282 10.81 5.62 4.05
C GLY A 282 10.23 6.85 3.36
N ALA A 283 9.10 7.35 3.86
CA ALA A 283 8.31 8.39 3.20
C ALA A 283 8.96 9.77 3.23
N GLU A 284 9.18 10.34 2.05
CA GLU A 284 9.66 11.72 1.86
C GLU A 284 8.88 12.44 0.76
N VAL A 285 8.68 13.75 0.94
CA VAL A 285 8.03 14.60 -0.07
C VAL A 285 9.02 15.61 -0.61
N PHE A 286 9.11 15.68 -1.93
CA PHE A 286 9.90 16.66 -2.67
C PHE A 286 9.00 17.60 -3.46
N LYS A 287 9.47 18.81 -3.70
CA LYS A 287 8.79 19.84 -4.50
C LYS A 287 9.75 20.44 -5.52
N THR A 288 9.26 20.66 -6.72
CA THR A 288 9.86 21.56 -7.70
C THR A 288 8.96 22.79 -7.87
N THR A 289 9.54 23.93 -8.19
CA THR A 289 8.84 25.20 -8.55
C THR A 289 9.33 25.76 -9.88
N ASP A 290 10.08 24.98 -10.64
CA ASP A 290 10.70 25.35 -11.92
C ASP A 290 10.50 24.26 -13.01
N GLY A 291 9.44 23.47 -12.84
CA GLY A 291 9.04 22.44 -13.80
C GLY A 291 9.97 21.23 -13.85
N GLY A 292 10.65 20.93 -12.75
CA GLY A 292 11.50 19.76 -12.58
C GLY A 292 12.99 20.04 -12.86
N LYS A 293 13.40 21.29 -13.05
CA LYS A 293 14.82 21.64 -13.20
C LYS A 293 15.58 21.44 -11.89
N THR A 294 14.94 21.79 -10.76
CA THR A 294 15.46 21.55 -9.41
C THR A 294 14.39 20.97 -8.49
N TRP A 295 14.81 20.14 -7.55
CA TRP A 295 13.95 19.53 -6.55
C TRP A 295 14.47 19.81 -5.15
N LYS A 296 13.55 20.04 -4.21
CA LYS A 296 13.88 20.24 -2.79
C LYS A 296 12.97 19.39 -1.95
N LYS A 297 13.53 18.70 -0.96
CA LYS A 297 12.74 18.07 0.09
C LYS A 297 11.97 19.13 0.87
N THR A 298 10.70 18.88 1.17
CA THR A 298 9.81 19.90 1.75
C THR A 298 9.89 19.98 3.27
N HIS A 299 10.26 18.87 3.92
CA HIS A 299 10.30 18.72 5.38
C HIS A 299 11.64 18.18 5.87
N GLU A 300 11.93 18.34 7.15
CA GLU A 300 13.07 17.72 7.80
C GLU A 300 12.77 16.23 8.10
N GLY A 301 13.84 15.42 8.20
CA GLY A 301 13.70 13.97 8.47
C GLY A 301 12.90 13.23 7.39
N HIS A 302 12.03 12.33 7.81
CA HIS A 302 11.10 11.54 7.00
C HIS A 302 9.73 11.51 7.70
N LEU A 303 8.69 11.05 7.00
CA LEU A 303 7.36 10.91 7.58
C LEU A 303 7.28 9.54 8.25
N ASP A 304 7.31 9.52 9.59
CA ASP A 304 7.10 8.30 10.36
C ASP A 304 5.61 7.91 10.39
N ASP A 305 5.34 6.64 10.71
CA ASP A 305 4.01 6.06 10.90
C ASP A 305 3.06 6.20 9.70
N LEU A 306 3.59 6.50 8.51
CA LEU A 306 2.77 6.59 7.30
C LEU A 306 2.60 5.22 6.63
N TYR A 307 3.68 4.50 6.38
CA TYR A 307 3.63 3.17 5.77
C TYR A 307 4.78 2.22 6.18
N TYR A 308 5.60 2.63 7.13
CA TYR A 308 6.74 1.84 7.63
C TYR A 308 7.65 1.37 6.48
N SER A 309 7.74 0.06 6.22
CA SER A 309 8.47 -0.54 5.11
C SER A 309 7.61 -0.82 3.86
N TYR A 310 6.31 -0.45 3.88
CA TYR A 310 5.36 -0.75 2.80
C TYR A 310 5.29 0.33 1.71
N GLY A 311 6.35 1.11 1.50
CA GLY A 311 6.36 2.15 0.47
C GLY A 311 6.13 1.63 -0.96
N TYR A 312 6.41 0.36 -1.21
CA TYR A 312 6.07 -0.30 -2.46
C TYR A 312 4.55 -0.46 -2.65
N TYR A 313 3.77 -0.48 -1.56
CA TYR A 313 2.31 -0.63 -1.58
C TYR A 313 1.61 0.72 -1.61
N PHE A 314 2.14 1.72 -0.89
CA PHE A 314 1.61 3.08 -0.83
C PHE A 314 2.49 4.05 -1.65
N GLY A 315 1.90 4.95 -2.36
CA GLY A 315 2.66 5.92 -3.17
C GLY A 315 1.81 7.05 -3.73
N GLU A 316 0.62 7.24 -3.18
CA GLU A 316 -0.31 8.25 -3.67
C GLU A 316 -0.13 9.59 -2.96
N ILE A 317 -0.03 10.66 -3.74
CA ILE A 317 -0.03 12.05 -3.29
C ILE A 317 -1.03 12.86 -4.11
N ARG A 318 -1.70 13.81 -3.48
CA ARG A 318 -2.60 14.76 -4.16
C ARG A 318 -2.26 16.17 -3.73
N VAL A 319 -2.42 17.13 -4.63
CA VAL A 319 -2.39 18.57 -4.35
C VAL A 319 -3.81 19.12 -4.45
N ASP A 320 -4.16 20.02 -3.55
CA ASP A 320 -5.44 20.73 -3.63
C ASP A 320 -5.43 21.60 -4.90
N PRO A 321 -6.36 21.39 -5.85
CA PRO A 321 -6.42 22.19 -7.08
C PRO A 321 -6.62 23.70 -6.86
N GLN A 322 -7.04 24.11 -5.67
CA GLN A 322 -7.28 25.52 -5.30
C GLN A 322 -6.18 26.11 -4.41
N ASP A 323 -5.28 25.25 -3.85
CA ASP A 323 -4.16 25.70 -3.02
C ASP A 323 -2.90 24.87 -3.28
N GLN A 324 -1.91 25.49 -3.89
CA GLN A 324 -0.62 24.82 -4.17
C GLN A 324 0.13 24.32 -2.93
N ASN A 325 -0.22 24.78 -1.75
CA ASN A 325 0.38 24.37 -0.48
C ASN A 325 -0.45 23.28 0.26
N GLY A 326 -1.67 23.04 -0.19
CA GLY A 326 -2.52 21.98 0.31
C GLY A 326 -2.14 20.65 -0.34
N ILE A 327 -1.54 19.73 0.41
CA ILE A 327 -1.19 18.40 -0.11
C ILE A 327 -1.64 17.29 0.83
N TYR A 328 -1.94 16.15 0.25
CA TYR A 328 -2.37 14.93 0.94
C TYR A 328 -1.44 13.79 0.52
N VAL A 329 -0.97 13.00 1.47
CA VAL A 329 -0.21 11.77 1.22
C VAL A 329 -0.93 10.59 1.87
N LEU A 330 -0.99 9.49 1.15
CA LEU A 330 -1.74 8.31 1.52
C LEU A 330 -0.80 7.19 1.98
N GLY A 331 -1.21 6.53 3.02
CA GLY A 331 -0.54 5.38 3.61
C GLY A 331 -1.51 4.65 4.52
N VAL A 332 -1.05 4.11 5.63
CA VAL A 332 -1.92 3.59 6.69
C VAL A 332 -2.86 4.68 7.17
N PRO A 333 -2.41 5.91 7.57
CA PRO A 333 -3.26 7.08 7.66
C PRO A 333 -3.25 7.93 6.39
N ILE A 334 -4.19 8.87 6.26
CA ILE A 334 -4.04 10.04 5.38
C ILE A 334 -3.37 11.15 6.18
N LEU A 335 -2.27 11.67 5.66
CA LEU A 335 -1.64 12.87 6.19
C LEU A 335 -1.91 14.06 5.27
N LYS A 336 -2.17 15.21 5.88
CA LYS A 336 -2.40 16.47 5.20
C LYS A 336 -1.38 17.52 5.63
N SER A 337 -0.92 18.31 4.66
CA SER A 337 -0.14 19.53 4.86
C SER A 337 -0.90 20.74 4.33
N LYS A 338 -0.79 21.89 5.02
CA LYS A 338 -1.32 23.20 4.61
C LYS A 338 -0.20 24.21 4.29
N ASP A 339 1.05 23.77 4.36
CA ASP A 339 2.23 24.65 4.27
C ASP A 339 3.25 24.19 3.19
N GLY A 340 2.75 23.46 2.19
CA GLY A 340 3.55 22.97 1.08
C GLY A 340 4.46 21.79 1.44
N GLY A 341 4.04 20.98 2.42
CA GLY A 341 4.73 19.76 2.83
C GLY A 341 5.78 19.96 3.92
N LYS A 342 5.82 21.11 4.59
CA LYS A 342 6.75 21.34 5.70
C LYS A 342 6.32 20.61 6.97
N THR A 343 5.01 20.61 7.24
CA THR A 343 4.40 19.88 8.35
C THR A 343 3.21 19.06 7.87
N PHE A 344 2.96 17.94 8.57
CA PHE A 344 1.88 17.02 8.24
C PHE A 344 1.07 16.68 9.48
N THR A 345 -0.25 16.57 9.32
CA THR A 345 -1.17 16.12 10.36
C THR A 345 -2.09 15.04 9.81
N SER A 346 -2.42 14.05 10.63
CA SER A 346 -3.38 13.01 10.23
C SER A 346 -4.80 13.59 10.19
N ILE A 347 -5.52 13.27 9.12
CA ILE A 347 -6.95 13.55 8.95
C ILE A 347 -7.79 12.26 8.98
N SER A 348 -7.19 11.12 9.28
CA SER A 348 -7.93 9.89 9.56
C SER A 348 -8.70 10.03 10.87
N LYS A 349 -9.93 9.47 10.91
CA LYS A 349 -10.82 9.47 12.08
C LYS A 349 -11.26 8.05 12.40
N GLU A 350 -11.92 7.84 13.55
CA GLU A 350 -12.33 6.51 14.00
C GLU A 350 -13.24 5.74 13.02
N ASN A 351 -14.03 6.45 12.22
CA ASN A 351 -14.93 5.87 11.23
C ASN A 351 -14.33 5.75 9.83
N VAL A 352 -13.01 5.95 9.69
CA VAL A 352 -12.26 5.82 8.44
C VAL A 352 -11.32 4.65 8.60
N HIS A 353 -11.47 3.65 7.74
CA HIS A 353 -10.57 2.51 7.73
C HIS A 353 -9.15 2.94 7.34
N ALA A 354 -8.16 2.22 7.82
CA ALA A 354 -6.77 2.42 7.43
C ALA A 354 -6.52 1.98 5.97
N ASP A 355 -5.27 2.14 5.53
CA ASP A 355 -4.76 1.67 4.25
C ASP A 355 -5.43 2.35 3.05
N HIS A 356 -5.08 3.64 2.91
CA HIS A 356 -5.65 4.53 1.90
C HIS A 356 -4.97 4.35 0.55
N GLN A 357 -5.76 4.01 -0.49
CA GLN A 357 -5.28 3.67 -1.81
C GLN A 357 -5.61 4.72 -2.87
N ALA A 358 -6.65 5.51 -2.67
CA ALA A 358 -7.07 6.52 -3.62
C ALA A 358 -7.70 7.72 -2.93
N LEU A 359 -7.38 8.91 -3.38
CA LEU A 359 -8.02 10.15 -2.92
C LEU A 359 -8.36 11.03 -4.13
N TRP A 360 -9.62 11.42 -4.22
CA TRP A 360 -10.05 12.46 -5.12
C TRP A 360 -10.30 13.75 -4.34
N VAL A 361 -9.72 14.85 -4.84
CA VAL A 361 -9.91 16.20 -4.30
C VAL A 361 -10.75 16.99 -5.30
N ASN A 362 -11.86 17.56 -4.84
CA ASN A 362 -12.79 18.26 -5.72
C ASN A 362 -12.19 19.58 -6.27
N PRO A 363 -11.99 19.72 -7.59
CA PRO A 363 -11.39 20.92 -8.15
C PRO A 363 -12.29 22.17 -8.10
N LYS A 364 -13.57 21.98 -7.77
CA LYS A 364 -14.58 23.07 -7.74
C LYS A 364 -15.05 23.42 -6.33
N LYS A 365 -14.81 22.56 -5.36
CA LYS A 365 -15.29 22.75 -3.97
C LYS A 365 -14.20 22.34 -2.99
N GLN A 366 -13.57 23.33 -2.39
CA GLN A 366 -12.54 23.12 -1.37
C GLN A 366 -13.08 22.29 -0.20
N GLY A 367 -12.25 21.41 0.31
CA GLY A 367 -12.58 20.53 1.43
C GLY A 367 -13.49 19.35 1.09
N HIS A 368 -13.95 19.22 -0.16
CA HIS A 368 -14.69 18.04 -0.59
C HIS A 368 -13.74 16.98 -1.11
N LEU A 369 -13.64 15.88 -0.36
CA LEU A 369 -12.73 14.76 -0.58
C LEU A 369 -13.54 13.46 -0.74
N ILE A 370 -13.06 12.55 -1.58
CA ILE A 370 -13.53 11.16 -1.63
C ILE A 370 -12.31 10.26 -1.49
N ASP A 371 -12.32 9.43 -0.47
CA ASP A 371 -11.25 8.51 -0.11
C ASP A 371 -11.67 7.07 -0.35
N GLY A 372 -10.78 6.27 -0.94
CA GLY A 372 -10.89 4.83 -1.08
C GLY A 372 -9.81 4.13 -0.25
N ASN A 373 -10.26 3.27 0.66
CA ASN A 373 -9.42 2.52 1.59
C ASN A 373 -9.87 1.07 1.70
N ASP A 374 -9.18 0.26 2.50
CA ASP A 374 -9.48 -1.17 2.65
C ASP A 374 -10.85 -1.47 3.32
N GLY A 375 -11.50 -0.45 3.88
CA GLY A 375 -12.87 -0.51 4.40
C GLY A 375 -13.94 0.01 3.43
N GLY A 376 -13.56 0.47 2.22
CA GLY A 376 -14.47 0.99 1.19
C GLY A 376 -14.27 2.47 0.90
N LEU A 377 -15.36 3.24 0.86
CA LEU A 377 -15.35 4.65 0.48
C LEU A 377 -15.76 5.56 1.65
N ASN A 378 -15.06 6.67 1.76
CA ASN A 378 -15.38 7.75 2.70
C ASN A 378 -15.49 9.09 1.97
N ILE A 379 -16.42 9.97 2.38
CA ILE A 379 -16.56 11.32 1.85
C ILE A 379 -16.38 12.32 2.98
N SER A 380 -15.61 13.38 2.73
CA SER A 380 -15.52 14.56 3.58
C SER A 380 -15.96 15.79 2.81
N TYR A 381 -16.61 16.73 3.50
CA TYR A 381 -16.99 18.04 2.97
C TYR A 381 -16.32 19.20 3.70
N ASP A 382 -15.49 18.91 4.68
CA ASP A 382 -14.81 19.83 5.60
C ASP A 382 -13.30 19.55 5.69
N ASP A 383 -12.73 19.05 4.59
CA ASP A 383 -11.29 18.90 4.43
C ASP A 383 -10.68 17.85 5.38
N GLY A 384 -11.45 16.81 5.69
CA GLY A 384 -11.05 15.69 6.53
C GLY A 384 -11.27 15.89 8.03
N GLU A 385 -11.92 16.98 8.44
CA GLU A 385 -12.30 17.15 9.87
C GLU A 385 -13.38 16.15 10.30
N SER A 386 -14.29 15.83 9.38
CA SER A 386 -15.25 14.75 9.53
C SER A 386 -15.40 13.92 8.25
N TRP A 387 -15.82 12.66 8.42
CA TRP A 387 -16.00 11.74 7.32
C TRP A 387 -17.34 11.00 7.38
N ILE A 388 -17.93 10.80 6.22
CA ILE A 388 -19.12 9.97 6.03
C ILE A 388 -18.66 8.67 5.39
N LYS A 389 -18.80 7.56 6.11
CA LYS A 389 -18.53 6.23 5.56
C LYS A 389 -19.67 5.79 4.64
N LEU A 390 -19.33 5.38 3.42
CA LEU A 390 -20.29 4.79 2.50
C LEU A 390 -20.31 3.27 2.70
N ASN A 391 -21.50 2.68 2.56
CA ASN A 391 -21.68 1.21 2.67
C ASN A 391 -21.84 0.54 1.30
N GLU A 392 -21.43 1.22 0.25
CA GLU A 392 -21.40 0.70 -1.11
C GLU A 392 -20.04 1.05 -1.75
N PRO A 393 -19.49 0.17 -2.59
CA PRO A 393 -20.02 -1.16 -2.94
C PRO A 393 -19.93 -2.14 -1.77
N ALA A 394 -20.95 -3.01 -1.61
CA ALA A 394 -20.97 -4.07 -0.62
C ALA A 394 -20.09 -5.23 -1.11
N VAL A 395 -18.79 -5.11 -0.94
CA VAL A 395 -17.78 -6.10 -1.33
C VAL A 395 -16.84 -6.36 -0.16
N GLY A 396 -16.35 -7.58 -0.06
CA GLY A 396 -15.35 -7.97 0.93
C GLY A 396 -14.51 -9.12 0.37
N GLN A 397 -13.24 -9.15 0.71
CA GLN A 397 -12.37 -10.27 0.37
C GLN A 397 -12.41 -11.31 1.48
N PHE A 398 -13.17 -12.35 1.28
CA PHE A 398 -13.28 -13.43 2.24
C PHE A 398 -12.10 -14.39 2.13
N TYR A 399 -11.45 -14.67 3.26
CA TYR A 399 -10.52 -15.80 3.40
C TYR A 399 -11.28 -17.11 3.55
N THR A 400 -12.43 -17.09 4.27
CA THR A 400 -13.22 -18.26 4.56
C THR A 400 -14.67 -17.89 4.85
N VAL A 401 -15.56 -18.83 4.59
CA VAL A 401 -16.97 -18.78 4.97
C VAL A 401 -17.34 -20.06 5.69
N TYR A 402 -18.12 -19.95 6.75
CA TYR A 402 -18.65 -21.06 7.53
C TYR A 402 -20.15 -20.87 7.78
N ALA A 403 -20.91 -21.93 7.76
CA ALA A 403 -22.33 -21.93 8.18
C ALA A 403 -22.51 -22.94 9.32
N ASP A 404 -23.23 -22.55 10.38
CA ASP A 404 -23.55 -23.48 11.46
C ASP A 404 -24.70 -24.45 11.07
N ASN A 405 -24.97 -25.44 11.92
CA ASN A 405 -25.94 -26.50 11.65
C ASN A 405 -27.33 -26.22 12.25
N GLN A 406 -27.67 -24.96 12.58
CA GLN A 406 -28.98 -24.62 13.12
C GLN A 406 -30.05 -24.59 12.02
N GLU A 407 -31.31 -24.77 12.36
CA GLU A 407 -32.44 -24.63 11.42
C GLU A 407 -32.46 -23.23 10.82
N ASN A 408 -32.31 -22.19 11.68
CA ASN A 408 -32.03 -20.80 11.27
C ASN A 408 -30.52 -20.56 11.34
N TYR A 409 -29.78 -21.15 10.41
CA TYR A 409 -28.33 -21.13 10.45
C TYR A 409 -27.78 -19.69 10.29
N LYS A 410 -26.66 -19.48 10.92
CA LYS A 410 -25.85 -18.29 10.76
C LYS A 410 -24.73 -18.54 9.79
N VAL A 411 -24.37 -17.50 9.07
CA VAL A 411 -23.22 -17.46 8.16
C VAL A 411 -22.13 -16.59 8.80
N TYR A 412 -20.94 -17.15 8.85
CA TYR A 412 -19.75 -16.52 9.40
C TYR A 412 -18.74 -16.27 8.27
N GLY A 413 -18.06 -15.13 8.29
CA GLY A 413 -17.04 -14.83 7.30
C GLY A 413 -15.85 -14.13 7.92
N GLY A 414 -14.65 -14.67 7.67
CA GLY A 414 -13.39 -14.01 7.97
C GLY A 414 -12.87 -13.30 6.72
N MET A 415 -12.60 -12.00 6.82
CA MET A 415 -12.21 -11.14 5.71
C MET A 415 -10.85 -10.53 5.93
N GLN A 416 -10.13 -10.31 4.85
CA GLN A 416 -8.92 -9.52 4.87
C GLN A 416 -9.24 -8.10 5.37
N ASP A 417 -8.45 -7.60 6.30
CA ASP A 417 -8.49 -6.26 6.90
C ASP A 417 -9.81 -5.85 7.58
N ASN A 418 -10.88 -6.63 7.41
CA ASN A 418 -12.23 -6.30 7.85
C ASN A 418 -12.79 -7.26 8.90
N GLY A 419 -11.97 -8.10 9.52
CA GLY A 419 -12.33 -8.91 10.67
C GLY A 419 -13.22 -10.11 10.37
N VAL A 420 -13.88 -10.61 11.42
CA VAL A 420 -14.82 -11.75 11.37
C VAL A 420 -16.22 -11.26 11.68
N TRP A 421 -17.16 -11.60 10.82
CA TRP A 421 -18.56 -11.20 10.94
C TRP A 421 -19.49 -12.40 10.93
N VAL A 422 -20.65 -12.24 11.57
CA VAL A 422 -21.72 -13.23 11.59
C VAL A 422 -23.06 -12.59 11.27
N GLY A 423 -23.91 -13.29 10.56
CA GLY A 423 -25.28 -12.88 10.28
C GLY A 423 -26.20 -14.06 10.01
N ASN A 424 -27.50 -13.86 10.20
CA ASN A 424 -28.48 -14.89 9.85
C ASN A 424 -28.57 -15.07 8.33
N HIS A 425 -28.71 -16.28 7.85
CA HIS A 425 -28.84 -16.60 6.42
C HIS A 425 -30.02 -15.86 5.75
N ASN A 426 -31.04 -15.52 6.48
CA ASN A 426 -32.24 -14.82 6.02
C ASN A 426 -32.23 -13.33 6.37
N ALA A 427 -31.10 -12.78 6.78
CA ALA A 427 -30.96 -11.37 7.10
C ALA A 427 -31.31 -10.49 5.89
N LYS A 428 -32.16 -9.51 6.12
CA LYS A 428 -32.53 -8.52 5.09
C LYS A 428 -31.68 -7.28 5.28
N ILE A 429 -31.01 -6.89 4.20
CA ILE A 429 -30.25 -5.63 4.18
C ILE A 429 -31.23 -4.49 3.92
N ASP A 430 -31.33 -3.57 4.89
CA ASP A 430 -31.99 -2.29 4.75
C ASP A 430 -30.91 -1.20 4.61
N LYS A 431 -30.97 -0.42 3.54
CA LYS A 431 -30.00 0.67 3.28
C LYS A 431 -29.97 1.74 4.38
N SER A 432 -31.00 1.80 5.22
CA SER A 432 -31.05 2.72 6.36
C SER A 432 -30.28 2.23 7.59
N TRP A 433 -29.68 1.03 7.57
CA TRP A 433 -29.07 0.44 8.76
C TRP A 433 -27.96 1.31 9.37
N HIS A 434 -27.19 2.00 8.55
CA HIS A 434 -26.13 2.90 9.01
C HIS A 434 -26.67 4.16 9.70
N GLN A 435 -27.87 4.60 9.37
CA GLN A 435 -28.56 5.70 10.05
C GLN A 435 -29.26 5.24 11.33
N THR A 436 -29.74 4.01 11.35
CA THR A 436 -30.50 3.44 12.46
C THR A 436 -29.64 2.63 13.42
N GLY A 437 -28.37 2.34 13.08
CA GLY A 437 -27.49 1.46 13.83
C GLY A 437 -27.88 -0.04 13.79
N LYS A 438 -28.85 -0.42 12.97
CA LYS A 438 -29.37 -1.80 12.89
C LYS A 438 -28.66 -2.58 11.79
N ASN A 439 -27.36 -2.81 11.94
CA ASN A 439 -26.63 -3.70 11.04
C ASN A 439 -27.15 -5.14 11.21
N PRO A 440 -27.54 -5.85 10.12
CA PRO A 440 -27.96 -7.25 10.19
C PRO A 440 -26.81 -8.21 10.47
N TYR A 441 -25.56 -7.73 10.40
CA TYR A 441 -24.36 -8.48 10.70
C TYR A 441 -23.69 -7.95 11.96
N GLU A 442 -23.15 -8.86 12.76
CA GLU A 442 -22.42 -8.59 14.00
C GLU A 442 -20.94 -8.86 13.80
N SER A 443 -20.09 -7.91 14.23
CA SER A 443 -18.65 -8.09 14.24
C SER A 443 -18.25 -8.92 15.45
N LEU A 444 -17.56 -10.03 15.21
CA LEU A 444 -17.02 -10.91 16.27
C LEU A 444 -15.60 -10.53 16.65
N MET A 445 -14.80 -10.06 15.67
CA MET A 445 -13.37 -9.80 15.87
C MET A 445 -12.84 -8.87 14.76
N GLY A 446 -11.86 -8.04 15.09
CA GLY A 446 -11.13 -7.24 14.12
C GLY A 446 -9.89 -7.93 13.55
N GLY A 447 -9.09 -7.19 12.79
CA GLY A 447 -7.88 -7.67 12.12
C GLY A 447 -8.17 -8.43 10.82
N ASP A 448 -7.22 -9.25 10.38
CA ASP A 448 -7.43 -10.22 9.28
C ASP A 448 -8.24 -11.40 9.81
N GLY A 449 -9.51 -11.45 9.51
CA GLY A 449 -10.39 -12.51 9.99
C GLY A 449 -10.04 -13.85 9.36
N MET A 450 -9.76 -14.84 10.22
CA MET A 450 -9.37 -16.20 9.81
C MET A 450 -10.55 -17.17 9.86
N GLN A 451 -10.25 -18.48 9.89
CA GLN A 451 -11.25 -19.54 9.94
C GLN A 451 -12.18 -19.38 11.13
N VAL A 452 -13.43 -19.81 10.92
CA VAL A 452 -14.45 -19.89 11.96
C VAL A 452 -14.88 -21.35 12.11
N ALA A 453 -15.05 -21.79 13.34
CA ALA A 453 -15.71 -23.05 13.68
C ALA A 453 -16.71 -22.82 14.82
N VAL A 454 -17.87 -23.39 14.71
CA VAL A 454 -18.91 -23.36 15.76
C VAL A 454 -18.99 -24.72 16.43
N ASP A 455 -19.15 -24.76 17.75
CA ASP A 455 -19.33 -26.03 18.46
C ASP A 455 -20.72 -26.60 18.12
N ASP A 456 -20.76 -27.77 17.48
CA ASP A 456 -22.00 -28.43 17.07
C ASP A 456 -22.93 -28.77 18.25
N ARG A 457 -22.39 -28.86 19.46
CA ARG A 457 -23.14 -29.17 20.69
C ARG A 457 -23.68 -27.89 21.36
N ASN A 458 -23.05 -26.76 21.09
CA ASN A 458 -23.45 -25.47 21.64
C ASN A 458 -23.14 -24.35 20.65
N PRO A 459 -24.10 -23.92 19.83
CA PRO A 459 -23.89 -22.93 18.77
C PRO A 459 -23.56 -21.52 19.30
N ASN A 460 -23.60 -21.29 20.61
CA ASN A 460 -23.11 -20.05 21.22
C ASN A 460 -21.59 -20.04 21.45
N ILE A 461 -20.91 -21.15 21.17
CA ILE A 461 -19.46 -21.22 21.27
C ILE A 461 -18.86 -21.16 19.87
N VAL A 462 -18.13 -20.09 19.61
CA VAL A 462 -17.47 -19.85 18.33
C VAL A 462 -15.96 -19.82 18.55
N TYR A 463 -15.23 -20.52 17.70
CA TYR A 463 -13.77 -20.47 17.64
C TYR A 463 -13.38 -19.71 16.38
N THR A 464 -12.59 -18.67 16.53
CA THR A 464 -12.08 -17.88 15.42
C THR A 464 -10.77 -17.19 15.79
N GLY A 465 -10.16 -16.51 14.86
CA GLY A 465 -8.90 -15.82 15.11
C GLY A 465 -8.59 -14.76 14.05
N TYR A 466 -7.47 -14.13 14.25
CA TYR A 466 -6.87 -13.19 13.31
C TYR A 466 -5.40 -13.56 13.05
N GLN A 467 -4.74 -12.79 12.21
CA GLN A 467 -3.37 -13.04 11.75
C GLN A 467 -2.41 -13.37 12.92
N PHE A 468 -1.29 -14.02 12.58
CA PHE A 468 -0.22 -14.42 13.49
C PHE A 468 -0.58 -15.57 14.47
N GLY A 469 -1.59 -16.37 14.13
CA GLY A 469 -1.98 -17.53 14.93
C GLY A 469 -2.71 -17.19 16.24
N ASN A 470 -3.33 -16.03 16.30
CA ASN A 470 -4.15 -15.62 17.44
C ASN A 470 -5.55 -16.23 17.32
N TYR A 471 -5.86 -17.22 18.14
CA TYR A 471 -7.16 -17.91 18.17
C TYR A 471 -7.87 -17.71 19.50
N TYR A 472 -9.17 -17.57 19.42
CA TYR A 472 -10.04 -17.30 20.57
C TYR A 472 -11.28 -18.19 20.55
N ARG A 473 -11.80 -18.44 21.74
CA ARG A 473 -13.13 -18.94 21.96
C ARG A 473 -14.00 -17.77 22.41
N ILE A 474 -15.07 -17.52 21.69
CA ILE A 474 -16.06 -16.49 21.94
C ILE A 474 -17.35 -17.12 22.42
#